data_66d7782efbfb88eca417c5cc1d2c1250
#
_entry.id   66d7782efbfb88eca417c5cc1d2c1250
#
_cell.length_a   1.000
_cell.length_b   1.000
_cell.length_c   1.000
_cell.angle_alpha   90.00
_cell.angle_beta   90.00
_cell.angle_gamma   90.00
#
_symmetry.space_group_name_H-M   'P 1'
#
loop_
_entity.id
_entity.type
_entity.pdbx_description
1 polymer ?
#
loop_
_entity_poly.entity_id
_entity_poly.type
_entity_poly.pdbx_seq_one_letter_code
_entity_poly.pdbx_strand_id
1 'polypeptide(L)'
;MKKVYFNHDGGVDDLVSLFLLIQMEEIDLIGVSAIGADSYVEPAVSASQKIINRFSSTPIHVAASKERGKNPFPKDWRMHAFFMDALPILNEPTSQHSKLLKHAAYEDIIEKVSASDEKVTLLFTGPLTDLAKAITIEPKLVNNIERLVWMGGTFLDKGNVEEPEHDGTAEWNAFWDPEAVKTIFDSTLKIDMVALESTNQVPMTWDIRQMWANERAYTGVDFLGVSYAAVPPLTHFQTNSTYFLWDVLTTAYIGKPDLVKQHDVKTSVHVDGPSQGSTYIDEENGRLVSVVHHVEHDSFFNYITNLAKQVK
;
A
#
# COMPACT_ATOMS: atom_id res chain seq x y z
N MET A 1 -14.17 1.32 -16.56
CA MET A 1 -13.61 1.38 -15.19
C MET A 1 -12.10 1.25 -15.30
N LYS A 2 -11.34 1.93 -14.46
CA LYS A 2 -9.87 1.83 -14.42
C LYS A 2 -9.48 0.48 -13.84
N LYS A 3 -8.72 -0.33 -14.57
CA LYS A 3 -8.22 -1.63 -14.10
C LYS A 3 -7.07 -1.41 -13.11
N VAL A 4 -7.19 -1.97 -11.93
CA VAL A 4 -6.20 -1.86 -10.86
C VAL A 4 -5.81 -3.24 -10.35
N TYR A 5 -4.52 -3.49 -10.21
CA TYR A 5 -3.98 -4.61 -9.47
C TYR A 5 -3.34 -4.08 -8.18
N PHE A 6 -3.69 -4.67 -7.04
CA PHE A 6 -3.23 -4.24 -5.73
C PHE A 6 -2.28 -5.24 -5.09
N ASN A 7 -1.05 -4.81 -4.77
CA ASN A 7 -0.10 -5.56 -3.96
C ASN A 7 0.19 -4.80 -2.67
N HIS A 8 0.14 -5.49 -1.54
CA HIS A 8 0.27 -4.90 -0.21
C HIS A 8 1.04 -5.81 0.75
N ASP A 9 1.49 -5.30 1.88
CA ASP A 9 2.25 -6.07 2.87
C ASP A 9 1.56 -6.27 4.22
N GLY A 10 0.27 -5.94 4.28
CA GLY A 10 -0.64 -6.39 5.32
C GLY A 10 -0.68 -5.52 6.57
N GLY A 11 -0.20 -4.29 6.52
CA GLY A 11 -0.44 -3.29 7.55
C GLY A 11 -1.93 -2.95 7.70
N VAL A 12 -2.28 -2.19 8.73
CA VAL A 12 -3.67 -1.76 8.94
C VAL A 12 -4.16 -0.91 7.78
N ASP A 13 -3.36 0.03 7.34
CA ASP A 13 -3.72 0.96 6.26
C ASP A 13 -3.72 0.29 4.89
N ASP A 14 -2.92 -0.75 4.64
CA ASP A 14 -3.06 -1.65 3.49
C ASP A 14 -4.44 -2.31 3.44
N LEU A 15 -4.87 -2.88 4.56
CA LEU A 15 -6.14 -3.59 4.64
C LEU A 15 -7.33 -2.63 4.58
N VAL A 16 -7.19 -1.43 5.12
CA VAL A 16 -8.15 -0.33 4.91
C VAL A 16 -8.14 0.13 3.46
N SER A 17 -6.99 0.19 2.81
CA SER A 17 -6.86 0.49 1.37
C SER A 17 -7.63 -0.50 0.50
N LEU A 18 -7.53 -1.79 0.78
CA LEU A 18 -8.32 -2.82 0.10
C LEU A 18 -9.82 -2.58 0.25
N PHE A 19 -10.28 -2.27 1.47
CA PHE A 19 -11.68 -1.93 1.71
C PHE A 19 -12.11 -0.72 0.87
N LEU A 20 -11.33 0.36 0.85
CA LEU A 20 -11.64 1.57 0.09
C LEU A 20 -11.66 1.32 -1.42
N LEU A 21 -10.71 0.55 -1.98
CA LEU A 21 -10.70 0.16 -3.39
C LEU A 21 -12.00 -0.54 -3.80
N ILE A 22 -12.52 -1.42 -2.94
CA ILE A 22 -13.78 -2.13 -3.18
C ILE A 22 -14.99 -1.16 -3.25
N GLN A 23 -14.91 0.01 -2.57
CA GLN A 23 -15.99 1.00 -2.58
C GLN A 23 -15.87 2.02 -3.73
N MET A 24 -14.78 2.04 -4.51
CA MET A 24 -14.58 2.94 -5.63
C MET A 24 -15.27 2.41 -6.89
N GLU A 25 -16.40 3.00 -7.28
CA GLU A 25 -17.20 2.55 -8.43
C GLU A 25 -16.45 2.65 -9.78
N GLU A 26 -15.50 3.57 -9.88
CA GLU A 26 -14.67 3.77 -11.08
C GLU A 26 -13.52 2.76 -11.22
N ILE A 27 -13.26 1.94 -10.20
CA ILE A 27 -12.19 0.95 -10.15
C ILE A 27 -12.71 -0.45 -10.47
N ASP A 28 -12.00 -1.15 -11.34
CA ASP A 28 -12.09 -2.59 -11.55
C ASP A 28 -10.87 -3.24 -10.90
N LEU A 29 -11.02 -3.77 -9.69
CA LEU A 29 -9.96 -4.44 -8.95
C LEU A 29 -9.78 -5.86 -9.46
N ILE A 30 -8.83 -6.03 -10.40
CA ILE A 30 -8.63 -7.27 -11.15
C ILE A 30 -7.84 -8.35 -10.40
N GLY A 31 -7.11 -7.98 -9.34
CA GLY A 31 -6.34 -8.90 -8.51
C GLY A 31 -5.81 -8.23 -7.25
N VAL A 32 -5.56 -9.05 -6.24
CA VAL A 32 -4.98 -8.65 -4.96
C VAL A 32 -3.89 -9.64 -4.58
N SER A 33 -2.76 -9.15 -4.13
CA SER A 33 -1.70 -10.00 -3.60
C SER A 33 -1.08 -9.40 -2.35
N ALA A 34 -0.62 -10.30 -1.45
CA ALA A 34 0.04 -9.90 -0.21
C ALA A 34 1.45 -10.47 -0.12
N ILE A 35 2.41 -9.63 0.29
CA ILE A 35 3.79 -9.99 0.60
C ILE A 35 4.02 -9.87 2.12
N GLY A 36 4.96 -10.64 2.65
CA GLY A 36 5.28 -10.58 4.08
C GLY A 36 6.35 -9.53 4.38
N ALA A 37 5.95 -8.32 4.72
CA ALA A 37 6.82 -7.25 5.20
C ALA A 37 6.26 -6.60 6.46
N ASP A 38 5.38 -5.61 6.36
CA ASP A 38 4.73 -4.96 7.51
C ASP A 38 3.94 -5.97 8.36
N SER A 39 3.48 -7.04 7.75
CA SER A 39 2.85 -8.13 8.47
C SER A 39 3.30 -9.50 7.95
N TYR A 40 2.85 -10.56 8.60
CA TYR A 40 3.03 -11.93 8.11
C TYR A 40 2.02 -12.20 6.98
N VAL A 41 2.47 -12.94 5.96
CA VAL A 41 1.68 -13.14 4.74
C VAL A 41 0.38 -13.92 4.98
N GLU A 42 0.40 -14.92 5.86
CA GLU A 42 -0.79 -15.74 6.13
C GLU A 42 -1.94 -14.93 6.75
N PRO A 43 -1.76 -14.13 7.83
CA PRO A 43 -2.83 -13.30 8.36
C PRO A 43 -3.19 -12.15 7.41
N ALA A 44 -2.25 -11.60 6.62
CA ALA A 44 -2.55 -10.59 5.61
C ALA A 44 -3.49 -11.13 4.53
N VAL A 45 -3.24 -12.34 4.02
CA VAL A 45 -4.11 -13.05 3.08
C VAL A 45 -5.48 -13.33 3.70
N SER A 46 -5.51 -13.86 4.92
CA SER A 46 -6.77 -14.16 5.61
C SER A 46 -7.63 -12.92 5.80
N ALA A 47 -7.05 -11.84 6.31
CA ALA A 47 -7.73 -10.55 6.48
C ALA A 47 -8.24 -9.99 5.14
N SER A 48 -7.41 -10.05 4.08
CA SER A 48 -7.81 -9.61 2.74
C SER A 48 -9.01 -10.40 2.22
N GLN A 49 -9.02 -11.72 2.36
CA GLN A 49 -10.16 -12.55 1.95
C GLN A 49 -11.43 -12.22 2.73
N LYS A 50 -11.32 -11.97 4.04
CA LYS A 50 -12.45 -11.57 4.90
C LYS A 50 -13.00 -10.20 4.50
N ILE A 51 -12.14 -9.23 4.21
CA ILE A 51 -12.54 -7.91 3.72
C ILE A 51 -13.28 -8.04 2.38
N ILE A 52 -12.74 -8.80 1.43
CA ILE A 52 -13.40 -9.05 0.14
C ILE A 52 -14.74 -9.75 0.34
N ASN A 53 -14.79 -10.80 1.15
CA ASN A 53 -16.02 -11.54 1.43
C ASN A 53 -17.08 -10.68 2.11
N ARG A 54 -16.69 -9.72 2.94
CA ARG A 54 -17.59 -8.86 3.69
C ARG A 54 -18.10 -7.68 2.86
N PHE A 55 -17.24 -7.07 2.05
CA PHE A 55 -17.52 -5.76 1.47
C PHE A 55 -17.58 -5.75 -0.07
N SER A 56 -17.16 -6.81 -0.75
CA SER A 56 -17.28 -6.92 -2.21
C SER A 56 -18.50 -7.74 -2.61
N SER A 57 -19.18 -7.32 -3.66
CA SER A 57 -20.21 -8.12 -4.34
C SER A 57 -19.63 -9.04 -5.41
N THR A 58 -18.37 -8.84 -5.80
CA THR A 58 -17.70 -9.61 -6.85
C THR A 58 -16.60 -10.49 -6.27
N PRO A 59 -16.36 -11.69 -6.83
CA PRO A 59 -15.28 -12.55 -6.37
C PRO A 59 -13.93 -12.01 -6.82
N ILE A 60 -13.16 -11.49 -5.84
CA ILE A 60 -11.76 -11.13 -6.03
C ILE A 60 -10.93 -12.18 -5.28
N HIS A 61 -9.92 -12.74 -5.92
CA HIS A 61 -9.05 -13.74 -5.31
C HIS A 61 -7.73 -13.14 -4.89
N VAL A 62 -7.09 -13.74 -3.90
CA VAL A 62 -5.85 -13.24 -3.29
C VAL A 62 -4.71 -14.18 -3.61
N ALA A 63 -3.59 -13.66 -4.10
CA ALA A 63 -2.34 -14.38 -4.25
C ALA A 63 -1.40 -14.09 -3.07
N ALA A 64 -0.68 -15.09 -2.60
CA ALA A 64 0.34 -14.93 -1.58
C ALA A 64 1.72 -14.84 -2.23
N SER A 65 2.54 -13.88 -1.80
CA SER A 65 3.94 -13.87 -2.18
C SER A 65 4.70 -15.04 -1.55
N LYS A 66 5.66 -15.58 -2.28
CA LYS A 66 6.66 -16.53 -1.82
C LYS A 66 8.05 -15.91 -1.77
N GLU A 67 8.13 -14.66 -2.13
CA GLU A 67 9.37 -13.90 -2.19
C GLU A 67 9.68 -13.23 -0.85
N ARG A 68 10.94 -12.84 -0.70
CA ARG A 68 11.40 -12.08 0.45
C ARG A 68 12.31 -10.97 -0.05
N GLY A 69 12.16 -9.80 0.55
CA GLY A 69 13.11 -8.71 0.36
C GLY A 69 14.47 -9.01 0.99
N LYS A 70 15.41 -8.14 0.74
CA LYS A 70 16.79 -8.22 1.24
C LYS A 70 16.87 -8.01 2.75
N ASN A 71 16.13 -7.03 3.26
CA ASN A 71 16.17 -6.60 4.64
C ASN A 71 14.96 -7.09 5.43
N PRO A 72 15.11 -7.43 6.73
CA PRO A 72 14.00 -7.83 7.57
C PRO A 72 13.21 -6.62 8.04
N PHE A 73 11.91 -6.81 8.26
CA PHE A 73 11.07 -5.86 8.98
C PHE A 73 11.09 -6.19 10.48
N PRO A 74 11.00 -5.22 11.39
CA PRO A 74 11.03 -5.47 12.84
C PRO A 74 9.92 -6.44 13.25
N LYS A 75 10.31 -7.50 13.95
CA LYS A 75 9.40 -8.59 14.33
C LYS A 75 8.19 -8.10 15.13
N ASP A 76 8.39 -7.15 16.03
CA ASP A 76 7.35 -6.66 16.93
C ASP A 76 6.28 -5.81 16.21
N TRP A 77 6.58 -5.33 15.01
CA TRP A 77 5.66 -4.55 14.19
C TRP A 77 4.78 -5.41 13.28
N ARG A 78 5.14 -6.68 13.08
CA ARG A 78 4.52 -7.57 12.09
C ARG A 78 3.18 -8.17 12.51
N MET A 79 2.54 -7.63 13.52
CA MET A 79 1.31 -8.19 14.12
C MET A 79 0.02 -7.58 13.60
N HIS A 80 0.08 -6.53 12.79
CA HIS A 80 -1.08 -5.74 12.37
C HIS A 80 -2.16 -6.59 11.70
N ALA A 81 -1.79 -7.45 10.74
CA ALA A 81 -2.76 -8.31 10.07
C ALA A 81 -3.45 -9.30 11.01
N PHE A 82 -2.80 -9.77 12.08
CA PHE A 82 -3.45 -10.61 13.07
C PHE A 82 -4.56 -9.87 13.82
N PHE A 83 -4.33 -8.60 14.18
CA PHE A 83 -5.34 -7.78 14.82
C PHE A 83 -6.52 -7.51 13.86
N MET A 84 -6.22 -7.18 12.61
CA MET A 84 -7.23 -6.96 11.59
C MET A 84 -8.04 -8.23 11.31
N ASP A 85 -7.36 -9.37 11.15
CA ASP A 85 -7.98 -10.68 10.91
C ASP A 85 -8.94 -11.10 12.05
N ALA A 86 -8.66 -10.66 13.28
CA ALA A 86 -9.45 -10.93 14.47
C ALA A 86 -10.62 -9.95 14.70
N LEU A 87 -10.76 -8.89 13.91
CA LEU A 87 -11.84 -7.92 14.11
C LEU A 87 -13.22 -8.61 14.02
N PRO A 88 -14.12 -8.40 14.99
CA PRO A 88 -15.45 -9.03 14.99
C PRO A 88 -16.22 -8.82 13.69
N ILE A 89 -16.17 -7.62 13.12
CA ILE A 89 -16.86 -7.27 11.88
C ILE A 89 -16.42 -8.11 10.68
N LEU A 90 -15.16 -8.59 10.65
CA LEU A 90 -14.62 -9.44 9.60
C LEU A 90 -14.87 -10.94 9.87
N ASN A 91 -15.38 -11.28 11.06
CA ASN A 91 -15.67 -12.66 11.47
C ASN A 91 -17.18 -12.93 11.59
N GLU A 92 -18.01 -11.99 11.19
CA GLU A 92 -19.45 -12.22 11.03
C GLU A 92 -19.71 -13.23 9.89
N PRO A 93 -20.76 -14.06 10.00
CA PRO A 93 -21.13 -14.98 8.93
C PRO A 93 -21.37 -14.24 7.61
N THR A 94 -20.64 -14.60 6.58
CA THR A 94 -20.77 -14.05 5.22
C THR A 94 -20.45 -15.09 4.17
N SER A 95 -20.86 -14.87 2.93
CA SER A 95 -20.54 -15.76 1.81
C SER A 95 -19.03 -15.76 1.53
N GLN A 96 -18.45 -16.94 1.37
CA GLN A 96 -17.03 -17.13 1.11
C GLN A 96 -16.79 -17.25 -0.39
N HIS A 97 -16.55 -16.13 -1.07
CA HIS A 97 -16.32 -16.13 -2.53
C HIS A 97 -14.87 -15.78 -2.91
N SER A 98 -14.12 -15.14 -2.03
CA SER A 98 -12.67 -14.97 -2.20
C SER A 98 -11.90 -16.25 -1.90
N LYS A 99 -10.90 -16.56 -2.70
CA LYS A 99 -10.05 -17.76 -2.54
C LYS A 99 -8.58 -17.35 -2.57
N LEU A 100 -7.77 -18.09 -1.83
CA LEU A 100 -6.32 -18.06 -1.99
C LEU A 100 -5.95 -18.78 -3.29
N LEU A 101 -5.20 -18.09 -4.14
CA LEU A 101 -4.67 -18.66 -5.39
C LEU A 101 -3.50 -19.61 -5.10
N LYS A 102 -3.28 -20.58 -5.99
CA LYS A 102 -2.21 -21.58 -5.82
C LYS A 102 -0.84 -21.06 -6.28
N HIS A 103 -0.84 -20.17 -7.27
CA HIS A 103 0.37 -19.55 -7.81
C HIS A 103 0.83 -18.39 -6.94
N ALA A 104 2.07 -17.98 -7.09
CA ALA A 104 2.67 -16.91 -6.31
C ALA A 104 2.17 -15.52 -6.79
N ALA A 105 2.36 -14.49 -5.95
CA ALA A 105 1.93 -13.12 -6.25
C ALA A 105 2.51 -12.59 -7.58
N TYR A 106 3.82 -12.78 -7.85
CA TYR A 106 4.42 -12.35 -9.11
C TYR A 106 3.84 -13.07 -10.35
N GLU A 107 3.42 -14.34 -10.20
CA GLU A 107 2.75 -15.11 -11.28
C GLU A 107 1.35 -14.56 -11.54
N ASP A 108 0.61 -14.20 -10.49
CA ASP A 108 -0.71 -13.57 -10.60
C ASP A 108 -0.63 -12.18 -11.26
N ILE A 109 0.39 -11.39 -10.92
CA ILE A 109 0.65 -10.11 -11.60
C ILE A 109 0.84 -10.33 -13.10
N ILE A 110 1.71 -11.27 -13.48
CA ILE A 110 1.96 -11.60 -14.90
C ILE A 110 0.66 -12.03 -15.59
N GLU A 111 -0.08 -12.97 -14.99
CA GLU A 111 -1.32 -13.49 -15.55
C GLU A 111 -2.37 -12.39 -15.76
N LYS A 112 -2.68 -11.63 -14.70
CA LYS A 112 -3.73 -10.59 -14.71
C LYS A 112 -3.40 -9.43 -15.65
N VAL A 113 -2.17 -8.95 -15.61
CA VAL A 113 -1.73 -7.83 -16.46
C VAL A 113 -1.63 -8.25 -17.92
N SER A 114 -1.16 -9.48 -18.21
CA SER A 114 -1.06 -9.97 -19.59
C SER A 114 -2.42 -10.30 -20.20
N ALA A 115 -3.39 -10.75 -19.39
CA ALA A 115 -4.73 -11.08 -19.85
C ALA A 115 -5.67 -9.87 -19.99
N SER A 116 -5.25 -8.71 -19.48
CA SER A 116 -6.06 -7.50 -19.53
C SER A 116 -6.13 -6.93 -20.96
N ASP A 117 -7.33 -6.55 -21.37
CA ASP A 117 -7.60 -5.86 -22.64
C ASP A 117 -7.29 -4.36 -22.60
N GLU A 118 -7.13 -3.80 -21.39
CA GLU A 118 -6.74 -2.42 -21.15
C GLU A 118 -5.46 -2.40 -20.30
N LYS A 119 -4.72 -1.28 -20.36
CA LYS A 119 -3.56 -1.11 -19.49
C LYS A 119 -3.97 -1.05 -18.02
N VAL A 120 -3.18 -1.70 -17.18
CA VAL A 120 -3.44 -1.85 -15.76
C VAL A 120 -2.65 -0.82 -14.94
N THR A 121 -3.30 -0.13 -14.05
CA THR A 121 -2.63 0.62 -12.98
C THR A 121 -2.22 -0.36 -11.88
N LEU A 122 -0.95 -0.38 -11.53
CA LEU A 122 -0.45 -1.13 -10.40
C LEU A 122 -0.45 -0.23 -9.17
N LEU A 123 -1.07 -0.68 -8.10
CA LEU A 123 -1.01 -0.08 -6.78
C LEU A 123 -0.18 -0.97 -5.87
N PHE A 124 0.93 -0.43 -5.38
CA PHE A 124 1.81 -1.10 -4.44
C PHE A 124 1.95 -0.26 -3.17
N THR A 125 1.62 -0.86 -2.05
CA THR A 125 1.72 -0.23 -0.72
C THR A 125 2.72 -0.93 0.19
N GLY A 126 3.45 -1.90 -0.36
CA GLY A 126 4.57 -2.60 0.24
C GLY A 126 5.82 -2.55 -0.64
N PRO A 127 6.80 -3.44 -0.39
CA PRO A 127 8.03 -3.55 -1.18
C PRO A 127 7.74 -4.01 -2.61
N LEU A 128 8.60 -3.60 -3.54
CA LEU A 128 8.45 -3.86 -4.98
C LEU A 128 8.94 -5.25 -5.44
N THR A 129 9.24 -6.15 -4.51
CA THR A 129 9.88 -7.46 -4.77
C THR A 129 9.12 -8.31 -5.80
N ASP A 130 7.79 -8.46 -5.63
CA ASP A 130 6.98 -9.26 -6.58
C ASP A 130 6.93 -8.62 -7.96
N LEU A 131 6.85 -7.28 -8.05
CA LEU A 131 6.84 -6.59 -9.34
C LEU A 131 8.19 -6.69 -10.05
N ALA A 132 9.29 -6.51 -9.32
CA ALA A 132 10.64 -6.64 -9.87
C ALA A 132 10.85 -8.05 -10.43
N LYS A 133 10.39 -9.08 -9.72
CA LYS A 133 10.44 -10.47 -10.19
C LYS A 133 9.56 -10.69 -11.42
N ALA A 134 8.33 -10.17 -11.42
CA ALA A 134 7.42 -10.28 -12.56
C ALA A 134 8.02 -9.68 -13.84
N ILE A 135 8.58 -8.47 -13.75
CA ILE A 135 9.21 -7.78 -14.90
C ILE A 135 10.50 -8.48 -15.33
N THR A 136 11.27 -9.05 -14.41
CA THR A 136 12.47 -9.82 -14.75
C THR A 136 12.14 -11.09 -15.54
N ILE A 137 11.04 -11.77 -15.19
CA ILE A 137 10.58 -12.98 -15.88
C ILE A 137 9.91 -12.63 -17.22
N GLU A 138 9.05 -11.60 -17.24
CA GLU A 138 8.31 -11.14 -18.42
C GLU A 138 8.56 -9.64 -18.67
N PRO A 139 9.69 -9.27 -19.30
CA PRO A 139 10.04 -7.85 -19.51
C PRO A 139 9.02 -7.07 -20.35
N LYS A 140 8.25 -7.78 -21.20
CA LYS A 140 7.22 -7.13 -22.01
C LYS A 140 5.99 -6.71 -21.21
N LEU A 141 5.87 -7.18 -19.97
CA LEU A 141 4.75 -6.85 -19.08
C LEU A 141 4.58 -5.33 -18.92
N VAL A 142 5.69 -4.58 -18.96
CA VAL A 142 5.68 -3.11 -18.86
C VAL A 142 4.80 -2.43 -19.92
N ASN A 143 4.59 -3.06 -21.07
CA ASN A 143 3.75 -2.51 -22.15
C ASN A 143 2.25 -2.53 -21.82
N ASN A 144 1.83 -3.42 -20.91
CA ASN A 144 0.45 -3.59 -20.48
C ASN A 144 0.15 -2.84 -19.18
N ILE A 145 1.16 -2.15 -18.62
CA ILE A 145 1.02 -1.36 -17.41
C ILE A 145 0.83 0.12 -17.80
N GLU A 146 -0.19 0.78 -17.26
CA GLU A 146 -0.42 2.21 -17.44
C GLU A 146 0.57 3.02 -16.61
N ARG A 147 0.68 2.66 -15.33
CA ARG A 147 1.61 3.23 -14.37
C ARG A 147 1.70 2.38 -13.11
N LEU A 148 2.78 2.54 -12.38
CA LEU A 148 2.92 2.11 -11.00
C LEU A 148 2.62 3.30 -10.08
N VAL A 149 1.70 3.15 -9.14
CA VAL A 149 1.50 4.05 -8.01
C VAL A 149 2.04 3.34 -6.78
N TRP A 150 3.09 3.89 -6.17
CA TRP A 150 3.83 3.22 -5.11
C TRP A 150 3.93 4.09 -3.86
N MET A 151 3.46 3.55 -2.73
CA MET A 151 3.83 4.08 -1.42
C MET A 151 5.26 3.64 -1.10
N GLY A 152 6.18 4.58 -1.10
CA GLY A 152 7.58 4.25 -0.81
C GLY A 152 8.55 5.37 -1.08
N GLY A 153 9.71 5.26 -0.46
CA GLY A 153 10.78 6.21 -0.57
C GLY A 153 10.56 7.52 0.17
N THR A 154 11.58 8.36 0.15
CA THR A 154 11.55 9.71 0.72
C THR A 154 12.71 10.53 0.17
N PHE A 155 12.50 11.84 0.04
CA PHE A 155 13.52 12.84 -0.28
C PHE A 155 13.76 13.80 0.89
N LEU A 156 13.21 13.46 2.08
CA LEU A 156 13.50 14.15 3.33
C LEU A 156 14.90 13.77 3.83
N ASP A 157 15.53 14.64 4.62
CA ASP A 157 16.83 14.36 5.25
C ASP A 157 16.76 13.15 6.20
N LYS A 158 15.56 12.84 6.73
CA LYS A 158 15.31 11.70 7.61
C LYS A 158 14.12 10.88 7.09
N GLY A 159 14.35 9.56 6.97
CA GLY A 159 13.30 8.57 6.70
C GLY A 159 12.66 8.03 7.99
N ASN A 160 12.14 6.82 7.93
CA ASN A 160 11.49 6.14 9.06
C ASN A 160 12.14 4.78 9.42
N VAL A 161 13.24 4.42 8.78
CA VAL A 161 14.05 3.24 9.14
C VAL A 161 14.94 3.57 10.34
N GLU A 162 14.83 2.78 11.41
CA GLU A 162 15.59 2.95 12.66
C GLU A 162 16.45 1.72 12.99
N GLU A 163 16.92 0.99 11.96
CA GLU A 163 17.80 -0.16 12.15
C GLU A 163 19.21 0.28 12.63
N PRO A 164 19.85 -0.48 13.53
CA PRO A 164 21.09 -0.03 14.19
C PRO A 164 22.27 0.28 13.27
N GLU A 165 22.36 -0.37 12.09
CA GLU A 165 23.42 -0.16 11.12
C GLU A 165 23.01 0.75 9.96
N HIS A 166 21.80 1.30 10.00
CA HIS A 166 21.25 2.19 8.98
C HIS A 166 21.38 3.65 9.42
N ASP A 167 21.63 4.55 8.47
CA ASP A 167 21.81 5.98 8.76
C ASP A 167 20.49 6.75 8.96
N GLY A 168 19.34 6.08 8.80
CA GLY A 168 18.01 6.65 9.04
C GLY A 168 17.44 7.45 7.86
N THR A 169 18.05 7.38 6.67
CA THR A 169 17.63 8.17 5.50
C THR A 169 16.61 7.45 4.60
N ALA A 170 16.34 6.16 4.84
CA ALA A 170 15.42 5.39 4.02
C ALA A 170 13.99 5.34 4.59
N GLU A 171 13.06 5.03 3.71
CA GLU A 171 11.69 4.63 4.01
C GLU A 171 11.58 3.09 3.94
N TRP A 172 10.69 2.49 4.76
CA TRP A 172 10.63 1.05 4.97
C TRP A 172 10.38 0.23 3.70
N ASN A 173 9.44 0.60 2.83
CA ASN A 173 9.15 -0.14 1.61
C ASN A 173 10.33 -0.14 0.62
N ALA A 174 11.08 0.95 0.59
CA ALA A 174 12.31 1.03 -0.18
C ALA A 174 13.47 0.28 0.47
N PHE A 175 13.59 0.34 1.80
CA PHE A 175 14.62 -0.36 2.56
C PHE A 175 14.42 -1.88 2.58
N TRP A 176 13.17 -2.34 2.59
CA TRP A 176 12.86 -3.78 2.56
C TRP A 176 13.56 -4.48 1.38
N ASP A 177 13.48 -3.92 0.17
CA ASP A 177 14.12 -4.49 -1.01
C ASP A 177 14.66 -3.40 -1.96
N PRO A 178 15.83 -2.81 -1.64
CA PRO A 178 16.43 -1.76 -2.47
C PRO A 178 16.79 -2.25 -3.88
N GLU A 179 17.11 -3.55 -4.04
CA GLU A 179 17.41 -4.14 -5.34
C GLU A 179 16.16 -4.23 -6.23
N ALA A 180 14.99 -4.51 -5.64
CA ALA A 180 13.73 -4.44 -6.34
C ALA A 180 13.40 -3.00 -6.76
N VAL A 181 13.59 -2.01 -5.89
CA VAL A 181 13.42 -0.58 -6.23
C VAL A 181 14.32 -0.21 -7.40
N LYS A 182 15.61 -0.59 -7.36
CA LYS A 182 16.57 -0.35 -8.45
C LYS A 182 16.09 -0.98 -9.76
N THR A 183 15.62 -2.23 -9.72
CA THR A 183 15.10 -2.94 -10.90
C THR A 183 13.90 -2.20 -11.52
N ILE A 184 13.00 -1.67 -10.69
CA ILE A 184 11.85 -0.90 -11.14
C ILE A 184 12.26 0.48 -11.69
N PHE A 185 13.22 1.16 -11.05
CA PHE A 185 13.75 2.43 -11.56
C PHE A 185 14.50 2.25 -12.89
N ASP A 186 15.16 1.13 -13.11
CA ASP A 186 15.82 0.80 -14.38
C ASP A 186 14.83 0.41 -15.51
N SER A 187 13.56 0.17 -15.17
CA SER A 187 12.53 -0.17 -16.13
C SER A 187 11.99 1.06 -16.88
N THR A 188 11.12 0.83 -17.89
CA THR A 188 10.43 1.90 -18.62
C THR A 188 9.07 2.26 -18.03
N LEU A 189 8.70 1.72 -16.88
CA LEU A 189 7.43 1.99 -16.22
C LEU A 189 7.29 3.49 -15.90
N LYS A 190 6.09 4.02 -16.09
CA LYS A 190 5.71 5.29 -15.48
C LYS A 190 5.50 5.06 -13.98
N ILE A 191 6.15 5.86 -13.14
CA ILE A 191 6.14 5.70 -11.69
C ILE A 191 5.63 6.98 -11.04
N ASP A 192 4.58 6.85 -10.24
CA ASP A 192 4.08 7.88 -9.35
C ASP A 192 4.43 7.43 -7.91
N MET A 193 5.31 8.16 -7.24
CA MET A 193 5.73 7.92 -5.86
C MET A 193 4.89 8.73 -4.89
N VAL A 194 4.31 8.06 -3.91
CA VAL A 194 3.64 8.69 -2.76
C VAL A 194 4.56 8.48 -1.57
N ALA A 195 5.56 9.35 -1.49
CA ALA A 195 6.66 9.26 -0.55
C ALA A 195 6.33 9.90 0.82
N LEU A 196 7.21 9.74 1.82
CA LEU A 196 6.95 10.19 3.20
C LEU A 196 6.57 11.67 3.30
N GLU A 197 7.13 12.54 2.47
CA GLU A 197 6.83 13.97 2.48
C GLU A 197 5.35 14.29 2.23
N SER A 198 4.65 13.43 1.50
CA SER A 198 3.21 13.55 1.29
C SER A 198 2.41 12.79 2.35
N THR A 199 2.80 11.58 2.68
CA THR A 199 2.07 10.73 3.63
C THR A 199 2.13 11.29 5.06
N ASN A 200 3.19 11.99 5.41
CA ASN A 200 3.31 12.69 6.70
C ASN A 200 2.33 13.89 6.84
N GLN A 201 1.59 14.24 5.78
CA GLN A 201 0.56 15.28 5.83
C GLN A 201 -0.83 14.74 6.22
N VAL A 202 -0.99 13.43 6.37
CA VAL A 202 -2.28 12.79 6.71
C VAL A 202 -2.21 11.97 8.00
N PRO A 203 -1.97 12.64 9.15
CA PRO A 203 -1.90 11.97 10.44
C PRO A 203 -3.28 11.52 10.92
N MET A 204 -3.35 10.39 11.63
CA MET A 204 -4.51 9.96 12.38
C MET A 204 -4.64 10.78 13.68
N THR A 205 -5.39 11.86 13.62
CA THR A 205 -5.60 12.76 14.77
C THR A 205 -6.78 12.31 15.66
N TRP A 206 -6.86 12.87 16.87
CA TRP A 206 -8.02 12.71 17.75
C TRP A 206 -9.31 13.21 17.11
N ASP A 207 -9.27 14.29 16.36
CA ASP A 207 -10.44 14.85 15.68
C ASP A 207 -10.99 13.89 14.62
N ILE A 208 -10.12 13.24 13.85
CA ILE A 208 -10.51 12.22 12.89
C ILE A 208 -11.11 11.00 13.60
N ARG A 209 -10.48 10.52 14.69
CA ARG A 209 -11.03 9.42 15.49
C ARG A 209 -12.42 9.76 16.04
N GLN A 210 -12.61 10.96 16.55
CA GLN A 210 -13.88 11.43 17.09
C GLN A 210 -14.94 11.59 15.97
N MET A 211 -14.53 12.11 14.82
CA MET A 211 -15.44 12.22 13.65
C MET A 211 -15.98 10.84 13.26
N TRP A 212 -15.10 9.84 13.11
CA TRP A 212 -15.52 8.49 12.76
C TRP A 212 -16.34 7.82 13.87
N ALA A 213 -16.00 8.04 15.13
CA ALA A 213 -16.78 7.53 16.27
C ALA A 213 -18.22 8.06 16.27
N ASN A 214 -18.43 9.33 15.92
CA ASN A 214 -19.75 9.94 15.82
C ASN A 214 -20.59 9.39 14.64
N GLU A 215 -19.91 8.84 13.63
CA GLU A 215 -20.55 8.34 12.41
C GLU A 215 -20.52 6.81 12.28
N ARG A 216 -20.18 6.10 13.35
CA ARG A 216 -20.07 4.64 13.37
C ARG A 216 -21.36 3.86 13.10
N ALA A 217 -22.51 4.55 12.94
CA ALA A 217 -23.73 3.94 12.46
C ALA A 217 -23.60 3.41 11.01
N TYR A 218 -22.67 3.94 10.24
CA TYR A 218 -22.26 3.37 8.96
C TYR A 218 -21.24 2.27 9.19
N THR A 219 -21.54 1.06 8.74
CA THR A 219 -20.68 -0.13 8.91
C THR A 219 -19.24 0.11 8.38
N GLY A 220 -19.10 0.77 7.24
CA GLY A 220 -17.78 1.09 6.68
C GLY A 220 -17.00 2.12 7.52
N VAL A 221 -17.69 3.11 8.12
CA VAL A 221 -17.03 4.06 9.02
C VAL A 221 -16.64 3.40 10.35
N ASP A 222 -17.49 2.50 10.86
CA ASP A 222 -17.13 1.69 12.05
C ASP A 222 -15.91 0.82 11.75
N PHE A 223 -15.83 0.21 10.56
CA PHE A 223 -14.66 -0.54 10.12
C PHE A 223 -13.39 0.33 10.11
N LEU A 224 -13.42 1.55 9.55
CA LEU A 224 -12.28 2.47 9.64
C LEU A 224 -11.88 2.73 11.10
N GLY A 225 -12.84 3.09 11.94
CA GLY A 225 -12.60 3.43 13.34
C GLY A 225 -11.99 2.28 14.14
N VAL A 226 -12.52 1.05 14.01
CA VAL A 226 -12.01 -0.12 14.73
C VAL A 226 -10.66 -0.59 14.19
N SER A 227 -10.41 -0.46 12.88
CA SER A 227 -9.12 -0.79 12.28
C SER A 227 -7.99 0.04 12.87
N TYR A 228 -8.14 1.35 12.90
CA TYR A 228 -7.11 2.23 13.47
C TYR A 228 -7.10 2.26 15.01
N ALA A 229 -8.13 1.78 15.69
CA ALA A 229 -8.09 1.54 17.12
C ALA A 229 -7.26 0.30 17.48
N ALA A 230 -7.14 -0.67 16.57
CA ALA A 230 -6.33 -1.87 16.75
C ALA A 230 -4.83 -1.63 16.55
N VAL A 231 -4.44 -0.49 15.95
CA VAL A 231 -3.01 -0.14 15.79
C VAL A 231 -2.43 0.20 17.15
N PRO A 232 -1.47 -0.58 17.66
CA PRO A 232 -0.72 -0.16 18.83
C PRO A 232 0.05 1.12 18.50
N PRO A 233 0.36 1.97 19.49
CA PRO A 233 1.28 3.07 19.29
C PRO A 233 2.54 2.55 18.63
N LEU A 234 2.99 3.17 17.54
CA LEU A 234 4.17 2.74 16.79
C LEU A 234 5.43 2.69 17.65
N THR A 235 5.45 3.48 18.71
CA THR A 235 6.45 3.38 19.77
C THR A 235 5.74 2.95 21.03
N HIS A 236 6.13 1.82 21.59
CA HIS A 236 5.52 1.20 22.76
C HIS A 236 5.39 2.10 23.99
N PHE A 237 6.01 3.27 23.98
CA PHE A 237 6.15 4.12 25.16
C PHE A 237 5.92 5.61 24.92
N GLN A 238 5.58 6.03 23.70
CA GLN A 238 5.23 7.43 23.43
C GLN A 238 3.72 7.56 23.24
N THR A 239 3.06 8.11 24.25
CA THR A 239 1.61 8.33 24.24
C THR A 239 1.13 9.29 23.14
N ASN A 240 2.05 10.01 22.50
CA ASN A 240 1.78 10.97 21.44
C ASN A 240 2.28 10.51 20.06
N SER A 241 2.64 9.23 19.87
CA SER A 241 3.01 8.75 18.56
C SER A 241 1.80 8.84 17.61
N THR A 242 2.05 9.39 16.44
CA THR A 242 1.03 9.58 15.41
C THR A 242 1.19 8.50 14.37
N TYR A 243 0.10 7.80 14.09
CA TYR A 243 0.01 6.94 12.93
C TYR A 243 -0.41 7.78 11.71
N PHE A 244 0.25 7.59 10.59
CA PHE A 244 -0.12 8.26 9.34
C PHE A 244 -0.87 7.29 8.43
N LEU A 245 -1.68 7.81 7.51
CA LEU A 245 -2.44 7.01 6.57
C LEU A 245 -1.66 6.87 5.26
N TRP A 246 -0.47 6.24 5.32
CA TRP A 246 0.47 6.13 4.20
C TRP A 246 -0.17 5.50 2.97
N ASP A 247 -0.69 4.31 3.10
CA ASP A 247 -1.22 3.51 2.00
C ASP A 247 -2.60 3.98 1.57
N VAL A 248 -3.39 4.47 2.55
CA VAL A 248 -4.71 5.04 2.27
C VAL A 248 -4.62 6.30 1.42
N LEU A 249 -3.58 7.14 1.61
CA LEU A 249 -3.35 8.28 0.73
C LEU A 249 -3.02 7.81 -0.69
N THR A 250 -2.12 6.83 -0.80
CA THR A 250 -1.71 6.25 -2.08
C THR A 250 -2.89 5.65 -2.84
N THR A 251 -3.78 4.99 -2.12
CA THR A 251 -5.03 4.42 -2.64
C THR A 251 -6.03 5.50 -3.05
N ALA A 252 -6.27 6.50 -2.19
CA ALA A 252 -7.18 7.60 -2.48
C ALA A 252 -6.77 8.39 -3.72
N TYR A 253 -5.46 8.56 -3.94
CA TYR A 253 -4.92 9.21 -5.14
C TYR A 253 -5.34 8.51 -6.45
N ILE A 254 -5.48 7.17 -6.45
CA ILE A 254 -5.95 6.44 -7.64
C ILE A 254 -7.40 6.80 -8.00
N GLY A 255 -8.28 6.85 -7.01
CA GLY A 255 -9.69 7.18 -7.21
C GLY A 255 -9.92 8.67 -7.45
N LYS A 256 -9.18 9.54 -6.75
CA LYS A 256 -9.34 10.99 -6.78
C LYS A 256 -7.99 11.71 -6.92
N PRO A 257 -7.46 11.82 -8.15
CA PRO A 257 -6.12 12.39 -8.38
C PRO A 257 -5.95 13.87 -7.97
N ASP A 258 -7.02 14.63 -7.95
CA ASP A 258 -7.03 16.05 -7.55
C ASP A 258 -6.83 16.28 -6.04
N LEU A 259 -6.76 15.20 -5.25
CA LEU A 259 -6.38 15.26 -3.83
C LEU A 259 -4.91 15.66 -3.62
N VAL A 260 -4.08 15.53 -4.64
CA VAL A 260 -2.63 15.73 -4.51
C VAL A 260 -2.06 16.60 -5.61
N LYS A 261 -0.88 17.18 -5.32
CA LYS A 261 -0.03 17.82 -6.34
C LYS A 261 1.27 17.07 -6.45
N GLN A 262 1.78 16.96 -7.65
CA GLN A 262 3.00 16.25 -8.00
C GLN A 262 4.01 17.15 -8.68
N HIS A 263 5.28 16.76 -8.59
CA HIS A 263 6.35 17.28 -9.43
C HIS A 263 7.25 16.12 -9.87
N ASP A 264 7.93 16.33 -10.99
CA ASP A 264 8.86 15.32 -11.50
C ASP A 264 10.23 15.47 -10.84
N VAL A 265 10.81 14.33 -10.47
CA VAL A 265 12.14 14.24 -9.86
C VAL A 265 12.94 13.17 -10.59
N LYS A 266 14.22 13.44 -10.85
CA LYS A 266 15.17 12.41 -11.26
C LYS A 266 15.76 11.78 -10.02
N THR A 267 15.50 10.49 -9.82
CA THR A 267 15.87 9.78 -8.60
C THR A 267 16.64 8.50 -8.87
N SER A 268 17.43 8.12 -7.91
CA SER A 268 18.10 6.83 -7.79
C SER A 268 17.90 6.27 -6.38
N VAL A 269 18.39 5.05 -6.12
CA VAL A 269 18.30 4.38 -4.81
C VAL A 269 19.65 3.78 -4.44
N HIS A 270 20.02 3.88 -3.18
CA HIS A 270 21.15 3.15 -2.63
C HIS A 270 20.77 1.69 -2.37
N VAL A 271 21.48 0.75 -3.02
CA VAL A 271 21.17 -0.70 -2.89
C VAL A 271 21.94 -1.40 -1.80
N ASP A 272 22.96 -0.76 -1.24
CA ASP A 272 23.83 -1.32 -0.20
C ASP A 272 24.38 -0.22 0.73
N GLY A 273 25.15 -0.63 1.74
CA GLY A 273 25.76 0.26 2.71
C GLY A 273 24.76 0.81 3.75
N PRO A 274 25.19 1.78 4.58
CA PRO A 274 24.36 2.34 5.64
C PRO A 274 23.11 3.06 5.17
N SER A 275 23.10 3.53 3.92
CA SER A 275 21.98 4.27 3.32
C SER A 275 21.11 3.38 2.42
N GLN A 276 21.22 2.04 2.47
CA GLN A 276 20.45 1.18 1.57
C GLN A 276 18.94 1.42 1.68
N GLY A 277 18.27 1.50 0.53
CA GLY A 277 16.85 1.87 0.47
C GLY A 277 16.58 3.38 0.45
N SER A 278 17.58 4.22 0.73
CA SER A 278 17.43 5.66 0.59
C SER A 278 17.29 6.05 -0.88
N THR A 279 16.20 6.74 -1.20
CA THR A 279 15.98 7.37 -2.50
C THR A 279 16.58 8.78 -2.48
N TYR A 280 17.26 9.17 -3.54
CA TYR A 280 17.94 10.46 -3.61
C TYR A 280 17.82 11.10 -5.00
N ILE A 281 17.96 12.41 -5.05
CA ILE A 281 17.95 13.17 -6.32
C ILE A 281 19.26 12.90 -7.06
N ASP A 282 19.14 12.43 -8.30
CA ASP A 282 20.24 12.19 -9.22
C ASP A 282 19.93 12.83 -10.58
N GLU A 283 20.33 14.10 -10.72
CA GLU A 283 20.03 14.89 -11.93
C GLU A 283 20.72 14.36 -13.19
N GLU A 284 21.81 13.64 -13.04
CA GLU A 284 22.61 13.17 -14.19
C GLU A 284 22.11 11.80 -14.69
N ASN A 285 21.93 10.82 -13.79
CA ASN A 285 21.67 9.43 -14.15
C ASN A 285 20.34 8.90 -13.60
N GLY A 286 19.64 9.72 -12.82
CA GLY A 286 18.42 9.31 -12.14
C GLY A 286 17.25 9.02 -13.09
N ARG A 287 16.37 8.15 -12.65
CA ARG A 287 15.10 7.86 -13.29
C ARG A 287 14.10 9.00 -13.03
N LEU A 288 13.45 9.51 -14.08
CA LEU A 288 12.35 10.46 -13.94
C LEU A 288 11.12 9.74 -13.34
N VAL A 289 10.67 10.22 -12.20
CA VAL A 289 9.45 9.77 -11.50
C VAL A 289 8.60 10.98 -11.14
N SER A 290 7.29 10.78 -10.98
CA SER A 290 6.39 11.80 -10.46
C SER A 290 6.21 11.61 -8.97
N VAL A 291 6.50 12.63 -8.16
CA VAL A 291 6.46 12.55 -6.69
C VAL A 291 5.33 13.42 -6.15
N VAL A 292 4.49 12.84 -5.32
CA VAL A 292 3.45 13.58 -4.59
C VAL A 292 4.10 14.40 -3.48
N HIS A 293 3.85 15.70 -3.45
CA HIS A 293 4.45 16.63 -2.48
C HIS A 293 3.45 17.45 -1.68
N HIS A 294 2.20 17.50 -2.10
CA HIS A 294 1.14 18.23 -1.40
C HIS A 294 -0.16 17.42 -1.39
N VAL A 295 -0.86 17.48 -0.27
CA VAL A 295 -2.13 16.79 -0.06
C VAL A 295 -3.19 17.80 0.37
N GLU A 296 -4.35 17.75 -0.27
CA GLU A 296 -5.55 18.49 0.14
C GLU A 296 -6.20 17.76 1.34
N HIS A 297 -5.66 17.98 2.54
CA HIS A 297 -5.92 17.24 3.78
C HIS A 297 -7.42 17.01 4.05
N ASP A 298 -8.21 18.08 4.12
CA ASP A 298 -9.63 17.96 4.45
C ASP A 298 -10.41 17.22 3.36
N SER A 299 -10.05 17.46 2.09
CA SER A 299 -10.63 16.76 0.94
C SER A 299 -10.32 15.27 0.98
N PHE A 300 -9.10 14.90 1.39
CA PHE A 300 -8.69 13.51 1.56
C PHE A 300 -9.54 12.79 2.62
N PHE A 301 -9.62 13.32 3.84
CA PHE A 301 -10.41 12.69 4.92
C PHE A 301 -11.90 12.65 4.59
N ASN A 302 -12.43 13.70 3.96
CA ASN A 302 -13.82 13.70 3.49
C ASN A 302 -14.05 12.63 2.42
N TYR A 303 -13.13 12.45 1.48
CA TYR A 303 -13.26 11.47 0.42
C TYR A 303 -13.30 10.03 0.97
N ILE A 304 -12.33 9.63 1.78
CA ILE A 304 -12.28 8.28 2.34
C ILE A 304 -13.45 8.00 3.28
N THR A 305 -13.88 8.98 4.07
CA THR A 305 -15.04 8.86 4.94
C THR A 305 -16.35 8.69 4.12
N ASN A 306 -16.49 9.43 3.02
CA ASN A 306 -17.66 9.30 2.15
C ASN A 306 -17.70 7.95 1.41
N LEU A 307 -16.54 7.41 1.00
CA LEU A 307 -16.48 6.04 0.48
C LEU A 307 -16.94 5.03 1.53
N ALA A 308 -16.46 5.16 2.77
CA ALA A 308 -16.84 4.27 3.86
C ALA A 308 -18.35 4.36 4.19
N LYS A 309 -18.99 5.53 4.05
CA LYS A 309 -20.43 5.72 4.27
C LYS A 309 -21.33 5.01 3.25
N GLN A 310 -20.79 4.55 2.14
CA GLN A 310 -21.56 3.77 1.17
C GLN A 310 -21.97 2.39 1.75
N VAL A 311 -21.23 1.90 2.75
CA VAL A 311 -21.54 0.65 3.46
C VAL A 311 -22.37 0.97 4.72
N LYS A 312 -23.65 0.57 4.67
CA LYS A 312 -24.63 0.78 5.76
C LYS A 312 -24.62 -0.38 6.76
#